data_4ced263b6cecba40d8bb971c6f33624e
#
_entry.id   4ced263b6cecba40d8bb971c6f33624e
#
_cell.length_a   1.000
_cell.length_b   1.000
_cell.length_c   1.000
_cell.angle_alpha   90.00
_cell.angle_beta   90.00
_cell.angle_gamma   90.00
#
_symmetry.space_group_name_H-M   'P 1'
#
loop_
_entity.id
_entity.type
_entity.pdbx_description
1 polymer ?
#
loop_
_entity_poly.entity_id
_entity_poly.type
_entity_poly.pdbx_seq_one_letter_code
_entity_poly.pdbx_strand_id
1 'polypeptide(L)'
;LLSSRLTDIAGSSSFTKENFVTYANEAKTDILGVDKDIFEHYGAVSAECALAMANGLFNKTGCDVAISTTGIAGPTTPEEGKSVGLIYVAIKNKCDEQVRKFEINPYHSRRMIKFLFTQVALEFLIEFLTKNYVQSTPQLSDSIAQDIV
;
A
#
# COMPACT_ATOMS: atom_id res chain seq x y z
N LEU A 1 4.94 -4.73 10.04
CA LEU A 1 4.04 -3.95 10.89
C LEU A 1 2.65 -3.82 10.24
N LEU A 2 2.56 -3.49 8.94
CA LEU A 2 1.27 -3.45 8.23
C LEU A 2 0.56 -4.81 8.30
N SER A 3 1.26 -5.89 7.97
CA SER A 3 0.75 -7.27 8.08
C SER A 3 0.27 -7.62 9.49
N SER A 4 1.03 -7.23 10.52
CA SER A 4 0.65 -7.42 11.91
C SER A 4 -0.72 -6.79 12.20
N ARG A 5 -0.91 -5.53 11.80
CA ARG A 5 -2.17 -4.81 12.02
C ARG A 5 -3.36 -5.42 11.25
N LEU A 6 -3.13 -5.92 10.05
CA LEU A 6 -4.17 -6.63 9.28
C LEU A 6 -4.57 -7.94 9.96
N THR A 7 -3.63 -8.60 10.63
CA THR A 7 -3.86 -9.89 11.31
C THR A 7 -4.27 -9.77 12.78
N ASP A 8 -4.39 -8.55 13.32
CA ASP A 8 -4.94 -8.33 14.67
C ASP A 8 -6.44 -8.65 14.77
N ILE A 9 -7.12 -8.81 13.62
CA ILE A 9 -8.55 -9.09 13.54
C ILE A 9 -8.77 -10.60 13.39
N ALA A 10 -9.62 -11.18 14.24
CA ALA A 10 -9.98 -12.59 14.15
C ALA A 10 -10.62 -12.90 12.78
N GLY A 11 -10.21 -13.99 12.16
CA GLY A 11 -10.65 -14.36 10.82
C GLY A 11 -9.85 -13.73 9.68
N SER A 12 -8.76 -13.00 9.96
CA SER A 12 -7.92 -12.36 8.96
C SER A 12 -7.34 -13.32 7.91
N SER A 13 -7.23 -14.60 8.21
CA SER A 13 -6.80 -15.62 7.25
C SER A 13 -7.74 -15.78 6.05
N SER A 14 -8.98 -15.31 6.15
CA SER A 14 -9.93 -15.32 5.02
C SER A 14 -9.60 -14.28 3.95
N PHE A 15 -8.93 -13.19 4.30
CA PHE A 15 -8.61 -12.10 3.38
C PHE A 15 -7.11 -11.78 3.25
N THR A 16 -6.27 -12.12 4.24
CA THR A 16 -4.82 -11.92 4.17
C THR A 16 -4.14 -13.24 3.78
N LYS A 17 -3.66 -13.33 2.54
CA LYS A 17 -3.04 -14.56 2.04
C LYS A 17 -1.52 -14.55 2.19
N GLU A 18 -0.86 -13.54 1.65
CA GLU A 18 0.60 -13.47 1.59
C GLU A 18 1.11 -12.10 1.98
N ASN A 19 2.22 -12.09 2.71
CA ASN A 19 2.88 -10.86 3.15
C ASN A 19 4.39 -11.00 2.94
N PHE A 20 4.99 -10.02 2.26
CA PHE A 20 6.42 -9.99 1.98
C PHE A 20 7.09 -8.81 2.65
N VAL A 21 8.28 -9.02 3.18
CA VAL A 21 9.16 -7.97 3.69
C VAL A 21 10.40 -7.91 2.80
N THR A 22 10.32 -7.14 1.72
CA THR A 22 11.39 -6.94 0.75
C THR A 22 12.24 -5.74 1.16
N TYR A 23 13.07 -5.91 2.19
CA TYR A 23 13.77 -4.80 2.83
C TYR A 23 14.91 -4.25 1.96
N ALA A 24 15.72 -5.10 1.38
CA ALA A 24 16.79 -4.74 0.45
C ALA A 24 16.25 -4.54 -0.99
N ASN A 25 16.97 -3.80 -1.83
CA ASN A 25 16.59 -3.62 -3.23
C ASN A 25 16.64 -4.94 -4.00
N GLU A 26 17.64 -5.76 -3.74
CA GLU A 26 17.76 -7.11 -4.31
C GLU A 26 16.51 -7.95 -4.01
N ALA A 27 16.01 -7.90 -2.78
CA ALA A 27 14.80 -8.62 -2.40
C ALA A 27 13.54 -8.11 -3.14
N LYS A 28 13.47 -6.80 -3.44
CA LYS A 28 12.39 -6.25 -4.26
C LYS A 28 12.45 -6.78 -5.69
N THR A 29 13.65 -6.86 -6.27
CA THR A 29 13.86 -7.45 -7.61
C THR A 29 13.57 -8.95 -7.60
N ASP A 30 14.18 -9.70 -6.71
CA ASP A 30 14.14 -11.17 -6.73
C ASP A 30 12.75 -11.72 -6.39
N ILE A 31 12.04 -11.07 -5.46
CA ILE A 31 10.75 -11.56 -4.97
C ILE A 31 9.58 -10.97 -5.76
N LEU A 32 9.62 -9.67 -6.06
CA LEU A 32 8.52 -8.94 -6.67
C LEU A 32 8.78 -8.53 -8.13
N GLY A 33 9.96 -8.80 -8.66
CA GLY A 33 10.29 -8.46 -10.04
C GLY A 33 10.44 -6.96 -10.31
N VAL A 34 10.77 -6.17 -9.28
CA VAL A 34 11.02 -4.72 -9.46
C VAL A 34 12.27 -4.54 -10.30
N ASP A 35 12.16 -3.78 -11.39
CA ASP A 35 13.28 -3.48 -12.28
C ASP A 35 14.34 -2.66 -11.54
N LYS A 36 15.61 -3.02 -11.77
CA LYS A 36 16.77 -2.32 -11.16
C LYS A 36 16.87 -0.88 -11.62
N ASP A 37 16.47 -0.58 -12.84
CA ASP A 37 16.45 0.77 -13.40
C ASP A 37 15.58 1.73 -12.59
N ILE A 38 14.54 1.22 -11.92
CA ILE A 38 13.70 2.03 -11.03
C ILE A 38 14.52 2.57 -9.85
N PHE A 39 15.42 1.76 -9.29
CA PHE A 39 16.25 2.21 -8.17
C PHE A 39 17.30 3.24 -8.61
N GLU A 40 17.83 3.09 -9.83
CA GLU A 40 18.84 3.99 -10.37
C GLU A 40 18.26 5.37 -10.74
N HIS A 41 17.05 5.41 -11.30
CA HIS A 41 16.44 6.64 -11.78
C HIS A 41 15.57 7.36 -10.74
N TYR A 42 14.86 6.60 -9.89
CA TYR A 42 13.86 7.14 -8.95
C TYR A 42 14.18 6.88 -7.48
N GLY A 43 15.09 5.92 -7.22
CA GLY A 43 15.40 5.44 -5.88
C GLY A 43 14.38 4.43 -5.36
N ALA A 44 14.74 3.77 -4.25
CA ALA A 44 13.89 2.77 -3.62
C ALA A 44 12.65 3.37 -2.95
N VAL A 45 12.70 4.64 -2.56
CA VAL A 45 11.58 5.36 -1.94
C VAL A 45 10.97 6.31 -2.97
N SER A 46 10.15 5.77 -3.86
CA SER A 46 9.51 6.49 -4.98
C SER A 46 8.12 5.93 -5.28
N ALA A 47 7.33 6.69 -6.01
CA ALA A 47 6.03 6.24 -6.51
C ALA A 47 6.20 5.05 -7.46
N GLU A 48 7.20 5.11 -8.32
CA GLU A 48 7.55 4.08 -9.31
C GLU A 48 7.91 2.77 -8.62
N CYS A 49 8.74 2.83 -7.57
CA CYS A 49 9.09 1.65 -6.79
C CYS A 49 7.87 1.07 -6.06
N ALA A 50 7.04 1.91 -5.43
CA ALA A 50 5.83 1.44 -4.77
C ALA A 50 4.87 0.76 -5.76
N LEU A 51 4.62 1.36 -6.93
CA LEU A 51 3.78 0.77 -7.98
C LEU A 51 4.36 -0.55 -8.50
N ALA A 52 5.65 -0.59 -8.80
CA ALA A 52 6.31 -1.81 -9.26
C ALA A 52 6.20 -2.95 -8.22
N MET A 53 6.35 -2.63 -6.93
CA MET A 53 6.17 -3.61 -5.85
C MET A 53 4.72 -4.12 -5.77
N ALA A 54 3.71 -3.24 -5.87
CA ALA A 54 2.30 -3.63 -5.85
C ALA A 54 1.95 -4.49 -7.07
N ASN A 55 2.42 -4.11 -8.26
CA ASN A 55 2.25 -4.87 -9.50
C ASN A 55 2.90 -6.25 -9.41
N GLY A 56 4.13 -6.31 -8.93
CA GLY A 56 4.86 -7.56 -8.74
C GLY A 56 4.15 -8.52 -7.78
N LEU A 57 3.67 -7.98 -6.65
CA LEU A 57 2.88 -8.75 -5.69
C LEU A 57 1.58 -9.26 -6.30
N PHE A 58 0.82 -8.41 -6.97
CA PHE A 58 -0.45 -8.76 -7.63
C PHE A 58 -0.26 -9.89 -8.65
N ASN A 59 0.75 -9.76 -9.52
CA ASN A 59 1.04 -10.73 -10.58
C ASN A 59 1.54 -12.07 -10.00
N LYS A 60 2.34 -12.02 -8.93
CA LYS A 60 2.91 -13.20 -8.28
C LYS A 60 1.87 -14.04 -7.55
N THR A 61 0.93 -13.39 -6.85
CA THR A 61 0.01 -14.08 -5.93
C THR A 61 -1.39 -14.27 -6.51
N GLY A 62 -1.76 -13.52 -7.54
CA GLY A 62 -3.13 -13.50 -8.07
C GLY A 62 -4.17 -13.05 -7.03
N CYS A 63 -3.75 -12.22 -6.07
CA CYS A 63 -4.66 -11.69 -5.05
C CYS A 63 -5.66 -10.68 -5.65
N ASP A 64 -6.78 -10.46 -4.97
CA ASP A 64 -7.78 -9.48 -5.42
C ASP A 64 -7.28 -8.04 -5.27
N VAL A 65 -6.49 -7.79 -4.20
CA VAL A 65 -5.89 -6.49 -3.91
C VAL A 65 -4.48 -6.67 -3.38
N ALA A 66 -3.53 -5.97 -3.97
CA ALA A 66 -2.15 -5.85 -3.49
C ALA A 66 -1.91 -4.45 -2.92
N ILE A 67 -1.25 -4.37 -1.77
CA ILE A 67 -0.78 -3.11 -1.18
C ILE A 67 0.74 -3.18 -0.96
N SER A 68 1.44 -2.13 -1.33
CA SER A 68 2.87 -1.99 -1.08
C SER A 68 3.20 -0.67 -0.38
N THR A 69 4.30 -0.65 0.36
CA THR A 69 4.82 0.54 1.02
C THR A 69 6.32 0.64 0.88
N THR A 70 6.83 1.83 0.58
CA THR A 70 8.25 2.14 0.65
C THR A 70 8.44 3.52 1.28
N GLY A 71 9.40 3.67 2.21
CA GLY A 71 9.51 4.93 2.94
C GLY A 71 10.74 5.02 3.85
N ILE A 72 11.00 6.24 4.35
CA ILE A 72 12.13 6.58 5.21
C ILE A 72 11.64 6.88 6.62
N ALA A 73 11.79 5.93 7.52
CA ALA A 73 11.36 6.08 8.92
C ALA A 73 12.42 6.78 9.81
N GLY A 74 13.59 7.12 9.25
CA GLY A 74 14.65 7.80 10.00
C GLY A 74 15.44 6.88 10.96
N PRO A 75 16.34 7.44 11.77
CA PRO A 75 16.61 8.89 11.92
C PRO A 75 17.40 9.51 10.76
N THR A 76 18.03 8.68 9.91
CA THR A 76 18.80 9.14 8.75
C THR A 76 18.05 8.86 7.46
N THR A 77 18.37 9.61 6.42
CA THR A 77 17.92 9.35 5.07
C THR A 77 19.08 8.79 4.24
N PRO A 78 18.92 7.61 3.61
CA PRO A 78 19.94 7.04 2.74
C PRO A 78 19.93 7.61 1.32
N GLU A 79 18.88 8.36 0.96
CA GLU A 79 18.69 8.91 -0.39
C GLU A 79 18.74 10.44 -0.36
N GLU A 80 19.62 11.03 -1.16
CA GLU A 80 19.75 12.48 -1.29
C GLU A 80 18.44 13.11 -1.80
N GLY A 81 18.08 14.25 -1.26
CA GLY A 81 16.85 14.97 -1.63
C GLY A 81 15.55 14.40 -1.06
N LYS A 82 15.60 13.30 -0.28
CA LYS A 82 14.43 12.72 0.39
C LYS A 82 14.49 12.93 1.90
N SER A 83 13.35 13.18 2.51
CA SER A 83 13.25 13.49 3.94
C SER A 83 12.80 12.28 4.77
N VAL A 84 13.19 12.28 6.04
CA VAL A 84 12.61 11.37 7.04
C VAL A 84 11.12 11.63 7.15
N GLY A 85 10.31 10.59 7.25
CA GLY A 85 8.86 10.66 7.28
C GLY A 85 8.19 10.51 5.91
N LEU A 86 8.97 10.50 4.83
CA LEU A 86 8.45 10.25 3.48
C LEU A 86 8.04 8.78 3.33
N ILE A 87 6.83 8.55 2.81
CA ILE A 87 6.34 7.22 2.41
C ILE A 87 5.53 7.32 1.12
N TYR A 88 5.69 6.33 0.27
CA TYR A 88 4.77 6.02 -0.83
C TYR A 88 4.02 4.73 -0.53
N VAL A 89 2.72 4.77 -0.77
CA VAL A 89 1.84 3.61 -0.68
C VAL A 89 1.20 3.40 -2.03
N ALA A 90 1.31 2.19 -2.58
CA ALA A 90 0.62 1.83 -3.81
C ALA A 90 -0.37 0.70 -3.55
N ILE A 91 -1.51 0.75 -4.23
CA ILE A 91 -2.57 -0.26 -4.16
C ILE A 91 -2.96 -0.61 -5.58
N LYS A 92 -3.14 -1.91 -5.82
CA LYS A 92 -3.56 -2.46 -7.10
C LYS A 92 -4.64 -3.51 -6.93
N ASN A 93 -5.63 -3.46 -7.80
CA ASN A 93 -6.57 -4.54 -8.05
C ASN A 93 -6.61 -4.86 -9.56
N LYS A 94 -7.56 -5.67 -9.99
CA LYS A 94 -7.71 -6.05 -11.41
C LYS A 94 -8.05 -4.87 -12.33
N CYS A 95 -8.73 -3.83 -11.81
CA CYS A 95 -9.32 -2.74 -12.59
C CYS A 95 -8.60 -1.41 -12.41
N ASP A 96 -7.91 -1.21 -11.28
CA ASP A 96 -7.35 0.09 -10.91
C ASP A 96 -6.01 -0.08 -10.18
N GLU A 97 -5.14 0.91 -10.34
CA GLU A 97 -3.94 1.05 -9.54
C GLU A 97 -3.75 2.50 -9.12
N GLN A 98 -3.37 2.70 -7.89
CA GLN A 98 -3.16 4.04 -7.33
C GLN A 98 -1.90 4.07 -6.49
N VAL A 99 -1.22 5.20 -6.51
CA VAL A 99 -0.10 5.48 -5.61
C VAL A 99 -0.32 6.82 -4.94
N ARG A 100 0.03 6.91 -3.65
CA ARG A 100 -0.06 8.16 -2.90
C ARG A 100 1.20 8.38 -2.09
N LYS A 101 1.68 9.62 -2.11
CA LYS A 101 2.75 10.13 -1.26
C LYS A 101 2.17 10.66 0.03
N PHE A 102 2.82 10.35 1.16
CA PHE A 102 2.53 10.95 2.46
C PHE A 102 3.83 11.44 3.10
N GLU A 103 3.71 12.46 3.92
CA GLU A 103 4.81 13.01 4.70
C GLU A 103 4.42 13.06 6.17
N ILE A 104 5.12 12.29 6.99
CA ILE A 104 4.94 12.24 8.43
C ILE A 104 5.97 13.17 9.08
N ASN A 105 5.56 13.85 10.15
CA ASN A 105 6.45 14.74 10.89
C ASN A 105 7.76 14.02 11.27
N PRO A 106 8.93 14.49 10.78
CA PRO A 106 10.22 13.83 10.98
C PRO A 106 10.73 13.85 12.43
N TYR A 107 10.15 14.70 13.28
CA TYR A 107 10.52 14.81 14.70
C TYR A 107 9.95 13.68 15.58
N HIS A 108 9.07 12.86 15.04
CA HIS A 108 8.64 11.66 15.74
C HIS A 108 9.75 10.62 15.80
N SER A 109 9.70 9.77 16.85
CA SER A 109 10.60 8.62 16.92
C SER A 109 10.39 7.69 15.72
N ARG A 110 11.45 6.98 15.29
CA ARG A 110 11.35 5.96 14.22
C ARG A 110 10.21 4.97 14.45
N ARG A 111 9.95 4.58 15.70
CA ARG A 111 8.85 3.68 16.05
C ARG A 111 7.49 4.31 15.73
N MET A 112 7.31 5.58 16.08
CA MET A 112 6.09 6.32 15.80
C MET A 112 5.89 6.53 14.30
N ILE A 113 6.94 6.93 13.56
CA ILE A 113 6.88 7.11 12.10
C ILE A 113 6.46 5.78 11.43
N LYS A 114 7.05 4.66 11.81
CA LYS A 114 6.66 3.34 11.30
C LYS A 114 5.21 2.99 11.59
N PHE A 115 4.70 3.34 12.77
CA PHE A 115 3.30 3.15 13.11
C PHE A 115 2.39 4.02 12.23
N LEU A 116 2.71 5.31 12.10
CA LEU A 116 1.95 6.25 11.26
C LEU A 116 1.99 5.86 9.78
N PHE A 117 3.10 5.31 9.30
CA PHE A 117 3.17 4.74 7.95
C PHE A 117 2.11 3.67 7.72
N THR A 118 1.90 2.79 8.70
CA THR A 118 0.84 1.79 8.57
C THR A 118 -0.56 2.38 8.70
N GLN A 119 -0.70 3.47 9.46
CA GLN A 119 -1.97 4.16 9.60
C GLN A 119 -2.43 4.76 8.27
N VAL A 120 -1.59 5.59 7.63
CA VAL A 120 -1.92 6.20 6.34
C VAL A 120 -2.10 5.15 5.22
N ALA A 121 -1.38 4.03 5.31
CA ALA A 121 -1.53 2.94 4.34
C ALA A 121 -2.89 2.25 4.47
N LEU A 122 -3.37 2.00 5.70
CA LEU A 122 -4.67 1.39 5.95
C LEU A 122 -5.82 2.35 5.62
N GLU A 123 -5.69 3.63 5.93
CA GLU A 123 -6.67 4.65 5.56
C GLU A 123 -6.81 4.75 4.03
N PHE A 124 -5.70 4.78 3.32
CA PHE A 124 -5.71 4.78 1.86
C PHE A 124 -6.31 3.49 1.28
N LEU A 125 -6.04 2.33 1.90
CA LEU A 125 -6.66 1.06 1.50
C LEU A 125 -8.18 1.09 1.67
N ILE A 126 -8.69 1.63 2.77
CA ILE A 126 -10.13 1.78 3.03
C ILE A 126 -10.76 2.68 1.97
N GLU A 127 -10.18 3.84 1.69
CA GLU A 127 -10.66 4.75 0.64
C GLU A 127 -10.71 4.05 -0.73
N PHE A 128 -9.63 3.35 -1.09
CA PHE A 128 -9.53 2.62 -2.37
C PHE A 128 -10.62 1.54 -2.49
N LEU A 129 -10.80 0.74 -1.47
CA LEU A 129 -11.80 -0.32 -1.45
C LEU A 129 -13.22 0.26 -1.51
N THR A 130 -13.52 1.27 -0.71
CA THR A 130 -14.84 1.91 -0.67
C THR A 130 -15.21 2.47 -2.04
N LYS A 131 -14.31 3.20 -2.69
CA LYS A 131 -14.53 3.77 -4.02
C LYS A 131 -14.80 2.67 -5.06
N ASN A 132 -14.04 1.61 -5.06
CA ASN A 132 -14.15 0.54 -6.04
C ASN A 132 -15.39 -0.35 -5.79
N TYR A 133 -15.81 -0.54 -4.53
CA TYR A 133 -17.02 -1.30 -4.19
C TYR A 133 -18.30 -0.54 -4.50
N VAL A 134 -18.37 0.77 -4.24
CA VAL A 134 -19.54 1.60 -4.56
C VAL A 134 -19.81 1.66 -6.06
N GLN A 135 -18.75 1.62 -6.88
CA GLN A 135 -18.90 1.60 -8.35
C GLN A 135 -19.32 0.23 -8.91
N SER A 136 -19.10 -0.85 -8.18
CA SER A 136 -19.41 -2.22 -8.61
C SER A 136 -20.75 -2.76 -8.10
N THR A 137 -21.44 -2.04 -7.21
CA THR A 137 -22.76 -2.42 -6.73
C THR A 137 -23.81 -1.77 -7.63
N PRO A 138 -24.60 -2.53 -8.40
CA PRO A 138 -25.77 -1.98 -9.10
C PRO A 138 -26.67 -1.29 -8.07
N GLN A 139 -27.15 -0.10 -8.40
CA GLN A 139 -27.95 0.74 -7.52
C GLN A 139 -29.11 -0.05 -6.89
N LEU A 140 -29.02 -0.30 -5.59
CA LEU A 140 -30.15 -0.73 -4.73
C LEU A 140 -31.08 0.46 -4.43
N SER A 141 -31.05 1.53 -5.24
CA SER A 141 -31.76 2.77 -4.96
C SER A 141 -33.22 2.78 -5.42
N ASP A 142 -33.68 1.83 -6.22
CA ASP A 142 -35.00 1.91 -6.83
C ASP A 142 -36.05 0.91 -6.29
N SER A 143 -35.70 0.02 -5.35
CA SER A 143 -36.67 -0.95 -4.83
C SER A 143 -37.28 -0.60 -3.47
N ILE A 144 -36.74 0.37 -2.74
CA ILE A 144 -37.24 0.74 -1.39
C ILE A 144 -38.25 1.93 -1.46
N ALA A 145 -38.32 2.62 -2.60
CA ALA A 145 -39.22 3.77 -2.76
C ALA A 145 -40.66 3.39 -3.20
N GLN A 146 -40.96 2.12 -3.46
CA GLN A 146 -42.29 1.69 -3.93
C GLN A 146 -43.16 1.00 -2.87
N ASP A 147 -42.64 0.72 -1.68
CA ASP A 147 -43.42 0.03 -0.61
C ASP A 147 -43.87 0.95 0.54
N ILE A 148 -43.83 2.28 0.36
CA ILE A 148 -44.42 3.24 1.31
C ILE A 148 -45.36 4.18 0.56
N VAL A 149 -46.53 3.67 0.21
CA VAL A 149 -47.76 4.44 0.05
C VAL A 149 -48.92 3.64 0.62
#